data_458e133986a50ac78290f270f5863939
#
_entry.id   458e133986a50ac78290f270f5863939
#
_cell.length_a   1.000
_cell.length_b   1.000
_cell.length_c   1.000
_cell.angle_alpha   90.00
_cell.angle_beta   90.00
_cell.angle_gamma   90.00
#
_symmetry.space_group_name_H-M   'P 1'
#
loop_
_entity.id
_entity.type
_entity.pdbx_description
1 polymer ?
#
loop_
_entity_poly.entity_id
_entity_poly.type
_entity_poly.pdbx_seq_one_letter_code
_entity_poly.pdbx_strand_id
1 'polypeptide(L)'
;MPGFIHVPSPYPYRAQLMDGAAYGVAIANELEKAIVREGAETVAMFLAEPVIGVSGVIVPPDDYFPRIREICDRYDVLFAADEVITGFGRTGRWFALEHWGVAPDMVQFAKAITSGYFPFGGVGISDEIARVLDEAQVPWMHA
;
A
#
# COMPACT_ATOMS: atom_id res chain seq x y z
N MET A 1 13.94 3.69 -11.36
CA MET A 1 14.81 2.74 -10.63
C MET A 1 14.57 1.39 -11.24
N PRO A 2 15.58 0.58 -11.60
CA PRO A 2 15.35 -0.76 -12.12
C PRO A 2 14.56 -1.60 -11.13
N GLY A 3 13.62 -2.43 -11.63
CA GLY A 3 12.76 -3.28 -10.80
C GLY A 3 11.53 -2.61 -10.21
N PHE A 4 11.28 -1.32 -10.50
CA PHE A 4 10.05 -0.63 -10.11
C PHE A 4 9.17 -0.34 -11.33
N ILE A 5 7.89 -0.68 -11.20
CA ILE A 5 6.88 -0.42 -12.21
C ILE A 5 5.81 0.46 -11.58
N HIS A 6 5.39 1.48 -12.30
CA HIS A 6 4.35 2.39 -11.84
C HIS A 6 3.00 2.01 -12.44
N VAL A 7 1.99 1.96 -11.58
CA VAL A 7 0.58 1.88 -11.98
C VAL A 7 -0.08 3.25 -11.82
N PRO A 8 -1.17 3.54 -12.55
CA PRO A 8 -1.87 4.81 -12.43
C PRO A 8 -2.37 5.06 -11.00
N SER A 9 -2.27 6.31 -10.53
CA SER A 9 -2.79 6.71 -9.23
C SER A 9 -4.32 6.81 -9.23
N PRO A 10 -4.99 6.44 -8.11
CA PRO A 10 -6.44 6.51 -7.98
C PRO A 10 -6.91 7.96 -7.76
N TYR A 11 -6.94 8.77 -8.83
CA TYR A 11 -7.29 10.18 -8.78
C TYR A 11 -8.66 10.47 -9.43
N PRO A 12 -9.78 10.39 -8.68
CA PRO A 12 -11.13 10.49 -9.23
C PRO A 12 -11.38 11.82 -9.96
N TYR A 13 -10.84 12.92 -9.44
CA TYR A 13 -11.03 14.25 -10.05
C TYR A 13 -10.56 14.34 -11.51
N ARG A 14 -9.51 13.59 -11.88
CA ARG A 14 -8.99 13.55 -13.26
C ARG A 14 -9.66 12.49 -14.12
N ALA A 15 -10.43 11.60 -13.51
CA ALA A 15 -11.12 10.49 -14.18
C ALA A 15 -12.49 10.90 -14.74
N GLN A 16 -12.73 12.16 -15.07
CA GLN A 16 -14.01 12.79 -15.48
C GLN A 16 -14.83 12.04 -16.56
N LEU A 17 -14.37 10.90 -17.02
CA LEU A 17 -14.99 10.08 -18.07
C LEU A 17 -15.53 8.73 -17.57
N MET A 18 -15.41 8.41 -16.27
CA MET A 18 -15.89 7.15 -15.71
C MET A 18 -16.89 7.41 -14.59
N ASP A 19 -17.99 6.67 -14.60
CA ASP A 19 -19.00 6.68 -13.54
C ASP A 19 -18.34 6.36 -12.18
N GLY A 20 -18.53 7.22 -11.17
CA GLY A 20 -17.77 7.20 -9.93
C GLY A 20 -17.76 5.87 -9.18
N ALA A 21 -18.84 5.07 -9.28
CA ALA A 21 -18.96 3.78 -8.59
C ALA A 21 -18.13 2.64 -9.21
N ALA A 22 -17.65 2.79 -10.45
CA ALA A 22 -16.84 1.78 -11.13
C ALA A 22 -15.34 2.16 -11.19
N TYR A 23 -15.01 3.40 -10.85
CA TYR A 23 -13.67 3.93 -11.05
C TYR A 23 -12.63 3.29 -10.14
N GLY A 24 -12.95 3.10 -8.86
CA GLY A 24 -12.00 2.51 -7.91
C GLY A 24 -11.58 1.09 -8.31
N VAL A 25 -12.56 0.25 -8.65
CA VAL A 25 -12.29 -1.10 -9.16
C VAL A 25 -11.53 -1.06 -10.49
N ALA A 26 -11.92 -0.19 -11.41
CA ALA A 26 -11.27 -0.09 -12.71
C ALA A 26 -9.79 0.31 -12.60
N ILE A 27 -9.48 1.28 -11.74
CA ILE A 27 -8.10 1.73 -11.53
C ILE A 27 -7.28 0.71 -10.73
N ALA A 28 -7.88 -0.01 -9.78
CA ALA A 28 -7.22 -1.11 -9.07
C ALA A 28 -6.87 -2.27 -10.02
N ASN A 29 -7.70 -2.56 -11.02
CA ASN A 29 -7.43 -3.58 -12.02
C ASN A 29 -6.21 -3.27 -12.91
N GLU A 30 -5.71 -2.02 -12.93
CA GLU A 30 -4.43 -1.71 -13.60
C GLU A 30 -3.24 -2.38 -12.89
N LEU A 31 -3.32 -2.60 -11.57
CA LEU A 31 -2.35 -3.44 -10.86
C LEU A 31 -2.40 -4.88 -11.36
N GLU A 32 -3.60 -5.47 -11.48
CA GLU A 32 -3.74 -6.84 -12.00
C GLU A 32 -3.14 -6.99 -13.41
N LYS A 33 -3.41 -6.03 -14.29
CA LYS A 33 -2.82 -6.00 -15.64
C LYS A 33 -1.29 -5.90 -15.61
N ALA A 34 -0.74 -5.12 -14.68
CA ALA A 34 0.69 -5.00 -14.52
C ALA A 34 1.31 -6.31 -14.03
N ILE A 35 0.73 -6.95 -13.01
CA ILE A 35 1.19 -8.24 -12.48
C ILE A 35 1.18 -9.31 -13.59
N VAL A 36 0.08 -9.42 -14.33
CA VAL A 36 -0.03 -10.41 -15.42
C VAL A 36 0.98 -10.14 -16.52
N ARG A 37 1.21 -8.88 -16.89
CA ARG A 37 2.17 -8.51 -17.93
C ARG A 37 3.61 -8.83 -17.56
N GLU A 38 3.99 -8.62 -16.29
CA GLU A 38 5.35 -8.89 -15.81
C GLU A 38 5.59 -10.37 -15.47
N GLY A 39 4.52 -11.13 -15.25
CA GLY A 39 4.55 -12.48 -14.68
C GLY A 39 4.47 -12.43 -13.15
N ALA A 40 3.43 -13.02 -12.58
CA ALA A 40 3.14 -12.90 -11.13
C ALA A 40 4.33 -13.36 -10.26
N GLU A 41 5.03 -14.40 -10.69
CA GLU A 41 6.20 -14.96 -10.01
C GLU A 41 7.41 -14.00 -9.96
N THR A 42 7.38 -12.90 -10.70
CA THR A 42 8.44 -11.87 -10.71
C THR A 42 8.08 -10.64 -9.92
N VAL A 43 6.83 -10.52 -9.44
CA VAL A 43 6.32 -9.36 -8.71
C VAL A 43 6.29 -9.66 -7.22
N ALA A 44 7.19 -9.07 -6.46
CA ALA A 44 7.29 -9.33 -5.03
C ALA A 44 6.25 -8.55 -4.21
N MET A 45 5.97 -7.28 -4.59
CA MET A 45 5.21 -6.40 -3.71
C MET A 45 4.54 -5.26 -4.50
N PHE A 46 3.34 -4.88 -4.05
CA PHE A 46 2.70 -3.61 -4.37
C PHE A 46 2.85 -2.64 -3.19
N LEU A 47 3.30 -1.41 -3.46
CA LEU A 47 3.45 -0.35 -2.45
C LEU A 47 2.55 0.83 -2.80
N ALA A 48 1.76 1.31 -1.84
CA ALA A 48 0.91 2.48 -2.01
C ALA A 48 0.78 3.32 -0.74
N GLU A 49 0.63 4.64 -0.90
CA GLU A 49 0.12 5.53 0.14
C GLU A 49 -1.40 5.35 0.25
N PRO A 50 -2.00 5.14 1.44
CA PRO A 50 -3.47 5.11 1.61
C PRO A 50 -4.15 6.41 1.16
N VAL A 51 -3.53 7.54 1.45
CA VAL A 51 -3.87 8.84 0.88
C VAL A 51 -2.58 9.43 0.31
N ILE A 52 -2.55 9.72 -0.98
CA ILE A 52 -1.37 10.27 -1.64
C ILE A 52 -1.17 11.72 -1.19
N GLY A 53 -0.27 11.93 -0.23
CA GLY A 53 -0.13 13.21 0.46
C GLY A 53 0.48 14.31 -0.41
N VAL A 54 1.64 14.06 -0.97
CA VAL A 54 2.48 15.09 -1.64
C VAL A 54 1.87 15.58 -2.95
N SER A 55 1.12 14.74 -3.64
CA SER A 55 0.52 15.08 -4.94
C SER A 55 -0.84 15.78 -4.84
N GLY A 56 -1.20 16.32 -3.67
CA GLY A 56 -2.42 17.10 -3.49
C GLY A 56 -3.51 16.43 -2.65
N VAL A 57 -3.13 15.55 -1.74
CA VAL A 57 -4.03 14.85 -0.82
C VAL A 57 -5.12 14.09 -1.58
N ILE A 58 -4.68 13.14 -2.40
CA ILE A 58 -5.60 12.32 -3.20
C ILE A 58 -6.11 11.18 -2.33
N VAL A 59 -7.43 11.16 -2.12
CA VAL A 59 -8.14 10.10 -1.42
C VAL A 59 -8.71 9.13 -2.47
N PRO A 60 -8.35 7.85 -2.43
CA PRO A 60 -8.92 6.84 -3.33
C PRO A 60 -10.41 6.60 -3.06
N PRO A 61 -11.17 6.11 -4.05
CA PRO A 61 -12.53 5.61 -3.83
C PRO A 61 -12.58 4.47 -2.81
N ASP A 62 -13.74 4.28 -2.18
CA ASP A 62 -13.95 3.29 -1.11
C ASP A 62 -13.72 1.84 -1.57
N ASP A 63 -13.93 1.54 -2.84
CA ASP A 63 -13.77 0.22 -3.45
C ASP A 63 -12.34 -0.08 -3.96
N TYR A 64 -11.44 0.91 -3.94
CA TYR A 64 -10.08 0.76 -4.46
C TYR A 64 -9.22 -0.21 -3.64
N PHE A 65 -9.01 0.04 -2.35
CA PHE A 65 -8.14 -0.79 -1.53
C PHE A 65 -8.68 -2.20 -1.25
N PRO A 66 -9.99 -2.42 -1.05
CA PRO A 66 -10.54 -3.77 -1.02
C PRO A 66 -10.19 -4.56 -2.29
N ARG A 67 -10.32 -3.94 -3.47
CA ARG A 67 -9.95 -4.59 -4.73
C ARG A 67 -8.44 -4.83 -4.86
N ILE A 68 -7.60 -3.89 -4.40
CA ILE A 68 -6.13 -4.08 -4.35
C ILE A 68 -5.78 -5.31 -3.50
N ARG A 69 -6.38 -5.45 -2.31
CA ARG A 69 -6.11 -6.61 -1.43
C ARG A 69 -6.49 -7.92 -2.11
N GLU A 70 -7.67 -7.99 -2.73
CA GLU A 70 -8.10 -9.16 -3.50
C GLU A 70 -7.12 -9.55 -4.62
N ILE A 71 -6.56 -8.56 -5.32
CA ILE A 71 -5.58 -8.79 -6.37
C ILE A 71 -4.28 -9.32 -5.77
N CYS A 72 -3.76 -8.68 -4.73
CA CYS A 72 -2.53 -9.11 -4.07
C CYS A 72 -2.65 -10.54 -3.53
N ASP A 73 -3.76 -10.87 -2.88
CA ASP A 73 -4.04 -12.22 -2.37
C ASP A 73 -4.10 -13.26 -3.50
N ARG A 74 -4.74 -12.91 -4.62
CA ARG A 74 -4.89 -13.81 -5.77
C ARG A 74 -3.58 -14.21 -6.40
N TYR A 75 -2.62 -13.28 -6.45
CA TYR A 75 -1.35 -13.47 -7.16
C TYR A 75 -0.15 -13.69 -6.22
N ASP A 76 -0.41 -13.85 -4.92
CA ASP A 76 0.64 -14.02 -3.90
C ASP A 76 1.67 -12.88 -3.92
N VAL A 77 1.18 -11.65 -4.08
CA VAL A 77 1.95 -10.41 -4.10
C VAL A 77 1.76 -9.70 -2.76
N LEU A 78 2.85 -9.36 -2.08
CA LEU A 78 2.76 -8.63 -0.81
C LEU A 78 2.16 -7.23 -1.03
N PHE A 79 1.30 -6.80 -0.11
CA PHE A 79 0.80 -5.44 -0.07
C PHE A 79 1.50 -4.65 1.04
N ALA A 80 2.25 -3.62 0.67
CA ALA A 80 2.89 -2.68 1.60
C ALA A 80 2.18 -1.33 1.57
N ALA A 81 1.88 -0.79 2.76
CA ALA A 81 1.29 0.54 2.92
C ALA A 81 2.36 1.56 3.33
N ASP A 82 2.44 2.66 2.61
CA ASP A 82 3.18 3.84 3.03
C ASP A 82 2.28 4.74 3.90
N GLU A 83 2.33 4.51 5.20
CA GLU A 83 1.60 5.29 6.22
C GLU A 83 2.48 6.38 6.86
N VAL A 84 3.57 6.75 6.22
CA VAL A 84 4.48 7.78 6.72
C VAL A 84 3.78 9.12 6.94
N ILE A 85 2.83 9.48 6.09
CA ILE A 85 2.01 10.70 6.25
C ILE A 85 0.73 10.41 7.02
N THR A 86 0.08 9.30 6.78
CA THR A 86 -1.29 9.03 7.21
C THR A 86 -1.42 8.33 8.56
N GLY A 87 -0.36 7.66 9.02
CA GLY A 87 -0.36 6.88 10.25
C GLY A 87 -0.40 7.70 11.54
N PHE A 88 -0.60 7.01 12.65
CA PHE A 88 -0.57 7.53 14.02
C PHE A 88 -1.59 8.64 14.28
N GLY A 89 -2.84 8.40 13.87
CA GLY A 89 -3.97 9.25 14.20
C GLY A 89 -4.25 10.41 13.26
N ARG A 90 -3.43 10.61 12.21
CA ARG A 90 -3.59 11.75 11.29
C ARG A 90 -4.94 11.78 10.57
N THR A 91 -5.51 10.63 10.28
CA THR A 91 -6.81 10.48 9.61
C THR A 91 -7.96 10.15 10.57
N GLY A 92 -7.70 10.15 11.89
CA GLY A 92 -8.68 9.75 12.92
C GLY A 92 -8.68 8.25 13.21
N ARG A 93 -7.81 7.47 12.57
CA ARG A 93 -7.52 6.06 12.84
C ARG A 93 -6.03 5.89 13.13
N TRP A 94 -5.63 4.76 13.74
CA TRP A 94 -4.21 4.47 13.92
C TRP A 94 -3.46 4.45 12.60
N PHE A 95 -4.03 3.74 11.61
CA PHE A 95 -3.55 3.69 10.24
C PHE A 95 -4.69 3.99 9.28
N ALA A 96 -4.41 4.68 8.17
CA ALA A 96 -5.46 5.12 7.26
C ALA A 96 -6.16 3.97 6.54
N LEU A 97 -5.48 2.85 6.27
CA LEU A 97 -6.11 1.68 5.64
C LEU A 97 -7.27 1.10 6.46
N GLU A 98 -7.36 1.41 7.76
CA GLU A 98 -8.50 1.03 8.59
C GLU A 98 -9.84 1.61 8.09
N HIS A 99 -9.80 2.74 7.36
CA HIS A 99 -11.02 3.32 6.77
C HIS A 99 -11.62 2.43 5.69
N TRP A 100 -10.82 1.61 5.03
CA TRP A 100 -11.24 0.64 4.01
C TRP A 100 -11.39 -0.78 4.55
N GLY A 101 -11.10 -1.01 5.83
CA GLY A 101 -11.13 -2.34 6.44
C GLY A 101 -10.08 -3.29 5.87
N VAL A 102 -8.97 -2.77 5.37
CA VAL A 102 -7.91 -3.54 4.72
C VAL A 102 -6.67 -3.57 5.61
N ALA A 103 -6.07 -4.74 5.78
CA ALA A 103 -4.79 -4.92 6.42
C ALA A 103 -3.69 -5.16 5.36
N PRO A 104 -2.58 -4.42 5.39
CA PRO A 104 -1.43 -4.68 4.56
C PRO A 104 -0.55 -5.77 5.17
N ASP A 105 0.32 -6.39 4.37
CA ASP A 105 1.34 -7.33 4.85
C ASP A 105 2.52 -6.59 5.49
N MET A 106 2.76 -5.36 5.03
CA MET A 106 3.80 -4.47 5.56
C MET A 106 3.27 -3.05 5.70
N VAL A 107 3.73 -2.34 6.72
CA VAL A 107 3.43 -0.92 6.91
C VAL A 107 4.70 -0.15 7.22
N GLN A 108 5.03 0.83 6.40
CA GLN A 108 6.09 1.76 6.72
C GLN A 108 5.53 3.03 7.37
N PHE A 109 6.23 3.53 8.37
CA PHE A 109 5.79 4.68 9.14
C PHE A 109 6.95 5.55 9.60
N ALA A 110 6.65 6.83 9.80
CA ALA A 110 7.57 7.83 10.35
C ALA A 110 6.75 9.02 10.90
N LYS A 111 7.31 10.20 10.89
CA LYS A 111 6.68 11.50 11.22
C LYS A 111 5.85 11.49 12.51
N ALA A 112 4.55 11.18 12.42
CA ALA A 112 3.61 11.30 13.55
C ALA A 112 3.92 10.32 14.69
N ILE A 113 4.62 9.21 14.45
CA ILE A 113 5.00 8.26 15.51
C ILE A 113 5.77 8.93 16.66
N THR A 114 6.54 9.96 16.36
CA THR A 114 7.29 10.73 17.37
C THR A 114 6.78 12.15 17.55
N SER A 115 5.70 12.53 16.85
CA SER A 115 5.18 13.89 16.83
C SER A 115 6.24 14.97 16.49
N GLY A 116 7.29 14.57 15.76
CA GLY A 116 8.39 15.46 15.37
C GLY A 116 9.46 15.71 16.44
N TYR A 117 9.35 15.08 17.59
CA TYR A 117 10.35 15.26 18.67
C TYR A 117 11.67 14.54 18.41
N PHE A 118 11.65 13.47 17.63
CA PHE A 118 12.82 12.65 17.38
C PHE A 118 12.76 12.07 15.96
N PRO A 119 13.86 12.03 15.20
CA PRO A 119 13.90 11.39 13.89
C PRO A 119 13.80 9.87 14.07
N PHE A 120 12.67 9.30 13.71
CA PHE A 120 12.40 7.87 13.80
C PHE A 120 11.45 7.43 12.69
N GLY A 121 11.65 6.23 12.22
CA GLY A 121 10.77 5.54 11.30
C GLY A 121 10.97 4.04 11.42
N GLY A 122 10.05 3.29 10.88
CA GLY A 122 10.11 1.84 10.94
C GLY A 122 9.23 1.18 9.89
N VAL A 123 9.36 -0.12 9.81
CA VAL A 123 8.51 -1.00 9.02
C VAL A 123 7.92 -2.05 9.95
N GLY A 124 6.60 -2.09 10.02
CA GLY A 124 5.86 -3.21 10.62
C GLY A 124 5.65 -4.28 9.57
N ILE A 125 5.67 -5.54 9.96
CA ILE A 125 5.43 -6.70 9.10
C ILE A 125 4.39 -7.60 9.74
N SER A 126 3.68 -8.37 8.91
CA SER A 126 2.72 -9.37 9.39
C SER A 126 3.42 -10.51 10.12
N ASP A 127 2.66 -11.22 10.99
CA ASP A 127 3.15 -12.41 11.68
C ASP A 127 3.60 -13.49 10.69
N GLU A 128 2.99 -13.56 9.52
CA GLU A 128 3.36 -14.50 8.47
C GLU A 128 4.76 -14.21 7.91
N ILE A 129 5.05 -12.95 7.59
CA ILE A 129 6.39 -12.54 7.14
C ILE A 129 7.40 -12.79 8.27
N ALA A 130 7.08 -12.43 9.52
CA ALA A 130 7.94 -12.64 10.66
C ALA A 130 8.29 -14.14 10.82
N ARG A 131 7.28 -15.01 10.74
CA ARG A 131 7.46 -16.46 10.82
C ARG A 131 8.38 -17.01 9.72
N VAL A 132 8.19 -16.57 8.48
CA VAL A 132 9.04 -17.00 7.34
C VAL A 132 10.49 -16.57 7.54
N LEU A 133 10.72 -15.36 8.04
CA LEU A 133 12.07 -14.85 8.31
C LEU A 133 12.74 -15.61 9.46
N ASP A 134 11.99 -15.91 10.52
CA ASP A 134 12.50 -16.69 11.67
C ASP A 134 12.84 -18.12 11.26
N GLU A 135 11.98 -18.79 10.51
CA GLU A 135 12.22 -20.15 10.00
C GLU A 135 13.43 -20.20 9.05
N ALA A 136 13.61 -19.18 8.23
CA ALA A 136 14.75 -19.07 7.34
C ALA A 136 16.05 -18.65 8.04
N GLN A 137 16.00 -18.31 9.34
CA GLN A 137 17.13 -17.81 10.12
C GLN A 137 17.86 -16.63 9.44
N VAL A 138 17.11 -15.79 8.74
CA VAL A 138 17.67 -14.60 8.08
C VAL A 138 18.04 -13.57 9.13
N PRO A 139 19.30 -13.12 9.20
CA PRO A 139 19.66 -12.08 10.16
C PRO A 139 18.96 -10.78 9.81
N TRP A 140 18.30 -10.18 10.80
CA TRP A 140 17.72 -8.85 10.69
C TRP A 140 18.86 -7.81 10.64
N MET A 141 19.35 -7.52 9.45
CA MET A 141 20.35 -6.48 9.27
C MET A 141 19.72 -5.26 8.61
N HIS A 142 19.71 -4.17 9.35
CA HIS A 142 19.37 -2.86 8.83
C HIS A 142 20.64 -2.01 8.81
N ALA A 143 21.13 -1.67 7.63
CA ALA A 143 22.29 -0.80 7.45
C ALA A 143 21.85 0.62 7.16
#